data_c715fcedcb12b7b12c277a40fa361797
#
_entry.id   c715fcedcb12b7b12c277a40fa361797
#
_cell.length_a   1.000
_cell.length_b   1.000
_cell.length_c   1.000
_cell.angle_alpha   90.00
_cell.angle_beta   90.00
_cell.angle_gamma   90.00
#
_symmetry.space_group_name_H-M   'P 1'
#
loop_
_entity.id
_entity.type
_entity.pdbx_description
1 polymer ?
#
loop_
_entity_poly.entity_id
_entity_poly.type
_entity_poly.pdbx_seq_one_letter_code
_entity_poly.pdbx_strand_id
1 'polypeptide(L)'
;MNRLFRLISSLISLVLLLIVAQPAKAQNNPYADDKRLHFGFSLGMDFLSYGVEEADSLLQLDRHGKHGKPGTIYHARTSNVGMGFSVGFIADLRLTRHLNVRFCPGMHFGERTITYKSYDKLDNEIKGVACSNNKPSVLSLPIDIPLYLKWSSEREVNCRPFVTLGGGVSFDLGRSKERVILQKMMDYFFEVGIGCDLYFPWFKLAPELRYRLGFNNVLTPTADCEKEEWPLPADDYFYTDALSRLTNQQISLVFNFE
;
A
#
# COMPACT_ATOMS: atom_id res chain seq x y z
N MET A 1 11.95 3.89 15.02
CA MET A 1 10.53 3.93 15.44
C MET A 1 10.09 5.30 15.97
N ASN A 2 10.83 5.96 16.87
CA ASN A 2 10.39 7.22 17.50
C ASN A 2 10.34 8.47 16.59
N ARG A 3 11.15 8.56 15.54
CA ARG A 3 11.15 9.73 14.63
C ARG A 3 9.95 9.72 13.67
N LEU A 4 9.61 8.57 13.11
CA LEU A 4 8.45 8.41 12.21
C LEU A 4 7.13 8.68 12.96
N PHE A 5 7.01 8.14 14.17
CA PHE A 5 5.82 8.37 15.03
C PHE A 5 5.65 9.87 15.38
N ARG A 6 6.74 10.58 15.65
CA ARG A 6 6.72 12.03 15.89
C ARG A 6 6.33 12.83 14.66
N LEU A 7 6.79 12.43 13.46
CA LEU A 7 6.41 13.08 12.21
C LEU A 7 4.93 12.89 11.89
N ILE A 8 4.41 11.66 12.04
CA ILE A 8 2.99 11.36 11.85
C ILE A 8 2.14 12.11 12.86
N SER A 9 2.51 12.12 14.13
CA SER A 9 1.83 12.86 15.18
C SER A 9 1.84 14.38 14.92
N SER A 10 2.97 14.93 14.46
CA SER A 10 3.09 16.34 14.08
C SER A 10 2.21 16.68 12.86
N LEU A 11 2.15 15.80 11.87
CA LEU A 11 1.33 15.97 10.68
C LEU A 11 -0.17 15.92 11.03
N ILE A 12 -0.58 14.97 11.87
CA ILE A 12 -1.95 14.87 12.37
C ILE A 12 -2.33 16.12 13.20
N SER A 13 -1.41 16.59 14.05
CA SER A 13 -1.62 17.82 14.82
C SER A 13 -1.75 19.04 13.93
N LEU A 14 -0.94 19.15 12.88
CA LEU A 14 -1.01 20.24 11.90
C LEU A 14 -2.34 20.22 11.12
N VAL A 15 -2.79 19.05 10.69
CA VAL A 15 -4.09 18.88 10.02
C VAL A 15 -5.24 19.24 10.95
N LEU A 16 -5.20 18.79 12.21
CA LEU A 16 -6.18 19.16 13.22
C LEU A 16 -6.19 20.69 13.48
N LEU A 17 -5.03 21.32 13.54
CA LEU A 17 -4.90 22.77 13.74
C LEU A 17 -5.46 23.55 12.53
N LEU A 18 -5.27 23.07 11.32
CA LEU A 18 -5.84 23.66 10.10
C LEU A 18 -7.38 23.54 10.08
N ILE A 19 -7.93 22.44 10.59
CA ILE A 19 -9.38 22.23 10.72
C ILE A 19 -9.99 23.21 11.74
N VAL A 20 -9.33 23.42 12.87
CA VAL A 20 -9.80 24.30 13.96
C VAL A 20 -9.63 25.79 13.63
N ALA A 21 -8.63 26.13 12.80
CA ALA A 21 -8.32 27.53 12.43
C ALA A 21 -9.28 28.14 11.39
N GLN A 22 -10.29 27.43 10.93
CA GLN A 22 -11.29 27.97 10.00
C GLN A 22 -12.15 29.03 10.71
N PRO A 23 -12.11 30.31 10.31
CA PRO A 23 -12.99 31.30 10.88
C PRO A 23 -14.44 30.92 10.62
N ALA A 24 -15.25 30.90 11.65
CA ALA A 24 -16.69 30.58 11.61
C ALA A 24 -17.50 31.66 10.86
N LYS A 25 -17.13 31.96 9.62
CA LYS A 25 -17.82 32.93 8.76
C LYS A 25 -18.27 32.25 7.49
N ALA A 26 -19.56 32.36 7.19
CA ALA A 26 -20.25 31.99 5.96
C ALA A 26 -19.85 30.62 5.37
N GLN A 27 -20.83 29.83 5.05
CA GLN A 27 -20.66 28.53 4.40
C GLN A 27 -20.06 28.75 2.98
N ASN A 28 -18.83 28.30 2.78
CA ASN A 28 -18.20 28.34 1.47
C ASN A 28 -18.89 27.35 0.53
N ASN A 29 -19.12 27.76 -0.72
CA ASN A 29 -19.71 26.92 -1.76
C ASN A 29 -20.96 26.13 -1.30
N PRO A 30 -22.07 26.80 -0.97
CA PRO A 30 -23.26 26.16 -0.39
C PRO A 30 -23.91 25.13 -1.32
N TYR A 31 -23.72 25.25 -2.63
CA TYR A 31 -24.28 24.36 -3.66
C TYR A 31 -23.32 23.27 -4.12
N ALA A 32 -22.16 23.14 -3.48
CA ALA A 32 -21.18 22.13 -3.88
C ALA A 32 -21.75 20.71 -3.86
N ASP A 33 -22.58 20.41 -2.87
CA ASP A 33 -23.16 19.07 -2.69
C ASP A 33 -24.47 18.85 -3.48
N ASP A 34 -24.98 19.83 -4.23
CA ASP A 34 -26.24 19.69 -4.97
C ASP A 34 -26.06 18.89 -6.26
N LYS A 35 -24.88 18.89 -6.82
CA LYS A 35 -24.57 18.11 -8.01
C LYS A 35 -24.58 16.61 -7.66
N ARG A 36 -25.12 15.80 -8.56
CA ARG A 36 -25.13 14.34 -8.40
C ARG A 36 -23.80 13.69 -8.74
N LEU A 37 -23.04 14.29 -9.64
CA LEU A 37 -21.78 13.75 -10.12
C LEU A 37 -20.68 14.81 -9.95
N HIS A 38 -19.59 14.41 -9.31
CA HIS A 38 -18.39 15.22 -9.12
C HIS A 38 -17.21 14.51 -9.77
N PHE A 39 -16.34 15.30 -10.35
CA PHE A 39 -15.08 14.83 -10.89
C PHE A 39 -13.93 15.55 -10.19
N GLY A 40 -12.82 14.87 -10.07
CA GLY A 40 -11.66 15.42 -9.42
C GLY A 40 -10.40 14.61 -9.70
N PHE A 41 -9.36 14.95 -8.99
CA PHE A 41 -8.10 14.21 -8.99
C PHE A 41 -7.62 14.00 -7.56
N SER A 42 -6.80 12.97 -7.38
CA SER A 42 -6.21 12.64 -6.09
C SER A 42 -4.70 12.61 -6.18
N LEU A 43 -4.06 13.08 -5.13
CA LEU A 43 -2.63 12.96 -4.89
C LEU A 43 -2.43 12.29 -3.54
N GLY A 44 -1.60 11.25 -3.50
CA GLY A 44 -1.37 10.48 -2.27
C GLY A 44 0.10 10.30 -1.94
N MET A 45 0.37 10.15 -0.65
CA MET A 45 1.61 9.65 -0.10
C MET A 45 1.33 8.25 0.44
N ASP A 46 2.08 7.26 -0.06
CA ASP A 46 1.85 5.86 0.24
C ASP A 46 2.98 5.30 1.10
N PHE A 47 2.61 4.54 2.11
CA PHE A 47 3.48 3.77 2.96
C PHE A 47 3.22 2.29 2.68
N LEU A 48 4.14 1.69 1.92
CA LEU A 48 4.01 0.37 1.34
C LEU A 48 4.71 -0.67 2.20
N SER A 49 4.04 -1.78 2.49
CA SER A 49 4.63 -2.90 3.20
C SER A 49 4.09 -4.23 2.67
N TYR A 50 4.74 -5.32 3.05
CA TYR A 50 4.24 -6.67 2.83
C TYR A 50 3.82 -7.32 4.13
N GLY A 51 2.70 -8.04 4.14
CA GLY A 51 2.43 -9.09 5.10
C GLY A 51 3.17 -10.33 4.66
N VAL A 52 4.12 -10.79 5.48
CA VAL A 52 5.01 -11.91 5.19
C VAL A 52 4.65 -13.08 6.09
N GLU A 53 4.38 -14.25 5.49
CA GLU A 53 4.30 -15.53 6.18
C GLU A 53 5.47 -16.40 5.73
N GLU A 54 6.25 -16.90 6.69
CA GLU A 54 7.41 -17.75 6.42
C GLU A 54 6.98 -19.17 6.03
N ALA A 55 7.80 -19.87 5.27
CA ALA A 55 7.57 -21.26 4.93
C ALA A 55 7.86 -22.18 6.12
N ASP A 56 6.99 -23.15 6.39
CA ASP A 56 7.12 -24.10 7.52
C ASP A 56 8.36 -24.99 7.43
N SER A 57 8.89 -25.22 6.23
CA SER A 57 10.04 -26.10 6.00
C SER A 57 11.28 -25.34 5.54
N LEU A 58 11.79 -24.45 6.41
CA LEU A 58 13.06 -23.72 6.20
C LEU A 58 14.27 -24.65 5.97
N LEU A 59 14.19 -25.91 6.39
CA LEU A 59 15.20 -26.95 6.16
C LEU A 59 15.33 -27.37 4.69
N GLN A 60 14.39 -27.03 3.82
CA GLN A 60 14.43 -27.37 2.39
C GLN A 60 15.22 -26.36 1.53
N LEU A 61 15.60 -25.22 2.10
CA LEU A 61 16.37 -24.18 1.39
C LEU A 61 17.80 -24.64 0.99
N ASP A 62 18.26 -25.73 1.54
CA ASP A 62 19.58 -26.32 1.23
C ASP A 62 19.60 -27.16 -0.06
N ARG A 63 18.48 -27.30 -0.78
CA ARG A 63 18.39 -28.17 -1.98
C ARG A 63 19.21 -27.69 -3.15
N HIS A 64 19.49 -26.42 -3.25
CA HIS A 64 20.18 -25.87 -4.44
C HIS A 64 21.66 -25.55 -4.22
N GLY A 65 22.18 -25.67 -2.99
CA GLY A 65 23.62 -25.76 -2.65
C GLY A 65 24.55 -24.64 -3.14
N LYS A 66 24.02 -23.59 -3.79
CA LYS A 66 24.86 -22.59 -4.47
C LYS A 66 25.21 -21.35 -3.64
N HIS A 67 24.40 -20.98 -2.66
CA HIS A 67 24.60 -19.71 -1.94
C HIS A 67 24.54 -19.79 -0.41
N GLY A 68 24.30 -20.95 0.17
CA GLY A 68 24.28 -21.15 1.63
C GLY A 68 25.27 -22.21 2.07
N LYS A 69 25.82 -22.05 3.27
CA LYS A 69 26.51 -23.17 3.91
C LYS A 69 25.46 -24.23 4.30
N PRO A 70 25.73 -25.55 4.10
CA PRO A 70 24.82 -26.59 4.53
C PRO A 70 24.39 -26.40 5.98
N GLY A 71 23.07 -26.36 6.20
CA GLY A 71 22.52 -26.18 7.53
C GLY A 71 22.20 -24.75 7.95
N THR A 72 22.26 -23.78 7.07
CA THR A 72 21.85 -22.39 7.32
C THR A 72 20.35 -22.24 7.09
N ILE A 73 19.65 -21.63 8.02
CA ILE A 73 18.23 -21.34 7.96
C ILE A 73 18.06 -19.86 7.59
N TYR A 74 17.26 -19.59 6.59
CA TYR A 74 16.96 -18.21 6.17
C TYR A 74 15.55 -17.82 6.63
N HIS A 75 15.47 -16.72 7.36
CA HIS A 75 14.19 -16.15 7.79
C HIS A 75 13.88 -14.87 7.04
N ALA A 76 12.69 -14.82 6.46
CA ALA A 76 12.14 -13.59 5.91
C ALA A 76 11.48 -12.79 7.02
N ARG A 77 12.09 -11.71 7.46
CA ARG A 77 11.46 -10.81 8.42
C ARG A 77 10.72 -9.68 7.75
N THR A 78 9.79 -9.12 8.50
CA THR A 78 8.88 -8.05 8.11
C THR A 78 9.51 -7.05 7.16
N SER A 79 8.79 -6.77 6.09
CA SER A 79 9.09 -5.71 5.13
C SER A 79 9.38 -4.38 5.85
N ASN A 80 10.43 -3.71 5.46
CA ASN A 80 10.56 -2.30 5.79
C ASN A 80 9.46 -1.52 5.06
N VAL A 81 8.90 -0.51 5.72
CA VAL A 81 7.94 0.38 5.10
C VAL A 81 8.63 1.20 4.03
N GLY A 82 8.24 0.99 2.78
CA GLY A 82 8.65 1.80 1.65
C GLY A 82 7.79 3.05 1.53
N MET A 83 8.36 4.13 1.04
CA MET A 83 7.62 5.35 0.72
C MET A 83 7.30 5.38 -0.77
N GLY A 84 6.09 5.84 -1.09
CA GLY A 84 5.62 6.00 -2.44
C GLY A 84 4.72 7.22 -2.58
N PHE A 85 4.27 7.45 -3.80
CA PHE A 85 3.25 8.44 -4.09
C PHE A 85 2.23 7.87 -5.06
N SER A 86 1.03 8.44 -5.05
CA SER A 86 -0.04 8.04 -5.95
C SER A 86 -0.71 9.23 -6.60
N VAL A 87 -1.19 9.00 -7.81
CA VAL A 87 -2.02 9.94 -8.57
C VAL A 87 -3.23 9.21 -9.11
N GLY A 88 -4.37 9.88 -9.10
CA GLY A 88 -5.60 9.25 -9.58
C GLY A 88 -6.65 10.26 -9.99
N PHE A 89 -7.70 9.74 -10.64
CA PHE A 89 -8.91 10.47 -10.95
C PHE A 89 -10.01 10.09 -9.97
N ILE A 90 -10.96 10.98 -9.79
CA ILE A 90 -12.12 10.77 -8.95
C ILE A 90 -13.37 10.98 -9.78
N ALA A 91 -14.28 10.02 -9.69
CA ALA A 91 -15.67 10.18 -10.09
C ALA A 91 -16.53 9.80 -8.90
N ASP A 92 -17.21 10.77 -8.33
CA ASP A 92 -18.04 10.62 -7.13
C ASP A 92 -19.51 10.82 -7.49
N LEU A 93 -20.31 9.76 -7.37
CA LEU A 93 -21.74 9.75 -7.65
C LEU A 93 -22.53 9.75 -6.34
N ARG A 94 -23.29 10.81 -6.10
CA ARG A 94 -24.17 10.92 -4.94
C ARG A 94 -25.44 10.08 -5.14
N LEU A 95 -25.61 9.08 -4.28
CA LEU A 95 -26.83 8.26 -4.24
C LEU A 95 -27.88 8.85 -3.32
N THR A 96 -27.46 9.25 -2.12
CA THR A 96 -28.32 9.87 -1.10
C THR A 96 -27.63 11.07 -0.48
N ARG A 97 -28.28 11.71 0.50
CA ARG A 97 -27.68 12.84 1.24
C ARG A 97 -26.37 12.44 1.97
N HIS A 98 -26.25 11.18 2.39
CA HIS A 98 -25.13 10.71 3.19
C HIS A 98 -24.27 9.65 2.49
N LEU A 99 -24.73 9.09 1.38
CA LEU A 99 -24.08 7.97 0.71
C LEU A 99 -23.71 8.32 -0.72
N ASN A 100 -22.43 8.16 -1.05
CA ASN A 100 -21.88 8.31 -2.38
C ASN A 100 -21.20 7.01 -2.81
N VAL A 101 -21.19 6.76 -4.12
CA VAL A 101 -20.32 5.78 -4.77
C VAL A 101 -19.19 6.54 -5.43
N ARG A 102 -17.96 6.17 -5.08
CA ARG A 102 -16.75 6.82 -5.58
C ARG A 102 -15.92 5.82 -6.35
N PHE A 103 -15.58 6.17 -7.58
CA PHE A 103 -14.67 5.43 -8.44
C PHE A 103 -13.38 6.24 -8.58
N CYS A 104 -12.24 5.65 -8.19
CA CYS A 104 -10.95 6.36 -8.10
C CYS A 104 -9.83 5.60 -8.81
N PRO A 105 -9.86 5.40 -10.14
CA PRO A 105 -8.74 4.78 -10.83
C PRO A 105 -7.48 5.60 -10.64
N GLY A 106 -6.38 4.92 -10.34
CA GLY A 106 -5.13 5.59 -10.04
C GLY A 106 -3.90 4.71 -10.27
N MET A 107 -2.75 5.34 -10.18
CA MET A 107 -1.45 4.71 -10.30
C MET A 107 -0.63 5.03 -9.06
N HIS A 108 0.01 4.01 -8.52
CA HIS A 108 0.90 4.13 -7.38
C HIS A 108 2.35 3.91 -7.82
N PHE A 109 3.26 4.65 -7.22
CA PHE A 109 4.68 4.58 -7.47
C PHE A 109 5.39 4.39 -6.14
N GLY A 110 6.05 3.27 -5.97
CA GLY A 110 6.74 3.03 -4.72
C GLY A 110 7.63 1.80 -4.76
N GLU A 111 8.41 1.66 -3.71
CA GLU A 111 9.34 0.58 -3.53
C GLU A 111 9.00 -0.18 -2.26
N ARG A 112 9.03 -1.50 -2.33
CA ARG A 112 8.86 -2.40 -1.18
C ARG A 112 10.11 -3.21 -0.97
N THR A 113 10.53 -3.38 0.28
CA THR A 113 11.73 -4.15 0.62
C THR A 113 11.40 -5.25 1.61
N ILE A 114 11.95 -6.45 1.39
CA ILE A 114 11.90 -7.55 2.34
C ILE A 114 13.30 -7.75 2.91
N THR A 115 13.42 -7.91 4.21
CA THR A 115 14.71 -8.17 4.87
C THR A 115 14.82 -9.66 5.19
N TYR A 116 15.85 -10.30 4.66
CA TYR A 116 16.19 -11.68 4.97
C TYR A 116 17.31 -11.72 6.00
N LYS A 117 17.20 -12.63 6.95
CA LYS A 117 18.25 -12.93 7.93
C LYS A 117 18.60 -14.39 7.86
N SER A 118 19.88 -14.71 7.93
CA SER A 118 20.37 -16.08 8.01
C SER A 118 20.75 -16.44 9.43
N TYR A 119 20.35 -17.62 9.87
CA TYR A 119 20.64 -18.15 11.18
C TYR A 119 21.28 -19.54 11.08
N ASP A 120 22.15 -19.88 12.02
CA ASP A 120 22.66 -21.24 12.18
C ASP A 120 21.59 -22.12 12.87
N LYS A 121 21.74 -23.47 12.80
CA LYS A 121 20.87 -24.46 13.47
C LYS A 121 20.70 -24.20 14.96
N LEU A 122 21.60 -23.43 15.58
CA LEU A 122 21.57 -23.01 16.99
C LEU A 122 20.91 -21.63 17.19
N ASP A 123 20.20 -21.11 16.20
CA ASP A 123 19.50 -19.81 16.24
C ASP A 123 20.44 -18.59 16.41
N ASN A 124 21.72 -18.74 16.06
CA ASN A 124 22.69 -17.65 16.08
C ASN A 124 22.70 -16.94 14.72
N GLU A 125 22.58 -15.61 14.70
CA GLU A 125 22.67 -14.81 13.48
C GLU A 125 24.07 -14.94 12.85
N ILE A 126 24.14 -15.44 11.61
CA ILE A 126 25.39 -15.60 10.89
C ILE A 126 25.72 -14.27 10.20
N LYS A 127 26.77 -13.61 10.70
CA LYS A 127 27.30 -12.39 10.09
C LYS A 127 28.17 -12.76 8.89
N GLY A 128 27.89 -12.15 7.72
CA GLY A 128 28.75 -12.29 6.54
C GLY A 128 28.27 -13.23 5.45
N VAL A 129 27.06 -13.79 5.55
CA VAL A 129 26.41 -14.48 4.44
C VAL A 129 25.75 -13.44 3.53
N ALA A 130 25.83 -13.63 2.20
CA ALA A 130 25.35 -12.68 1.20
C ALA A 130 23.89 -12.22 1.40
N CYS A 131 23.06 -13.07 2.03
CA CYS A 131 21.66 -12.79 2.34
C CYS A 131 21.44 -11.91 3.57
N SER A 132 22.40 -11.87 4.49
CA SER A 132 22.28 -11.14 5.76
C SER A 132 22.14 -9.62 5.57
N ASN A 133 22.66 -9.08 4.47
CA ASN A 133 22.62 -7.65 4.17
C ASN A 133 21.83 -7.31 2.90
N ASN A 134 21.34 -8.31 2.15
CA ASN A 134 20.58 -8.05 0.94
C ASN A 134 19.13 -7.73 1.31
N LYS A 135 18.73 -6.52 0.97
CA LYS A 135 17.35 -6.05 1.00
C LYS A 135 16.84 -6.05 -0.43
N PRO A 136 16.23 -7.14 -0.90
CA PRO A 136 15.64 -7.12 -2.22
C PRO A 136 14.56 -6.04 -2.29
N SER A 137 14.77 -5.09 -3.14
CA SER A 137 13.87 -4.01 -3.43
C SER A 137 13.01 -4.39 -4.62
N VAL A 138 11.72 -4.22 -4.48
CA VAL A 138 10.75 -4.46 -5.55
C VAL A 138 10.09 -3.14 -5.91
N LEU A 139 10.44 -2.60 -7.07
CA LEU A 139 9.73 -1.46 -7.65
C LEU A 139 8.31 -1.92 -8.01
N SER A 140 7.31 -1.26 -7.48
CA SER A 140 5.91 -1.55 -7.71
C SER A 140 5.26 -0.37 -8.42
N LEU A 141 4.61 -0.66 -9.54
CA LEU A 141 3.87 0.30 -10.37
C LEU A 141 2.43 -0.20 -10.60
N PRO A 142 1.63 -0.36 -9.53
CA PRO A 142 0.28 -0.84 -9.68
C PRO A 142 -0.64 0.23 -10.26
N ILE A 143 -1.47 -0.21 -11.20
CA ILE A 143 -2.68 0.51 -11.63
C ILE A 143 -3.85 -0.09 -10.86
N ASP A 144 -4.54 0.75 -10.13
CA ASP A 144 -5.65 0.38 -9.28
C ASP A 144 -6.98 0.80 -9.89
N ILE A 145 -7.96 -0.08 -9.77
CA ILE A 145 -9.34 0.15 -10.20
C ILE A 145 -10.26 -0.11 -9.00
N PRO A 146 -10.34 0.83 -8.05
CA PRO A 146 -11.16 0.69 -6.86
C PRO A 146 -12.56 1.25 -7.04
N LEU A 147 -13.49 0.71 -6.25
CA LEU A 147 -14.83 1.23 -6.07
C LEU A 147 -15.11 1.36 -4.56
N TYR A 148 -15.49 2.55 -4.13
CA TYR A 148 -15.76 2.86 -2.72
C TYR A 148 -17.21 3.27 -2.50
N LEU A 149 -17.72 2.92 -1.33
CA LEU A 149 -18.86 3.55 -0.70
C LEU A 149 -18.33 4.61 0.28
N LYS A 150 -18.68 5.85 0.06
CA LYS A 150 -18.38 6.98 0.94
C LYS A 150 -19.63 7.34 1.72
N TRP A 151 -19.54 7.18 3.04
CA TRP A 151 -20.59 7.63 3.95
C TRP A 151 -20.14 8.91 4.65
N SER A 152 -20.92 9.98 4.47
CA SER A 152 -20.59 11.31 4.97
C SER A 152 -21.60 11.75 6.02
N SER A 153 -21.13 12.41 7.07
CA SER A 153 -21.96 13.05 8.10
C SER A 153 -22.70 14.28 7.54
N GLU A 154 -23.40 14.97 8.37
CA GLU A 154 -23.88 16.32 8.05
C GLU A 154 -22.71 17.30 7.95
N ARG A 155 -22.90 18.33 7.13
CA ARG A 155 -21.90 19.37 6.94
C ARG A 155 -21.97 20.37 8.08
N GLU A 156 -20.87 20.54 8.79
CA GLU A 156 -20.71 21.58 9.80
C GLU A 156 -19.89 22.73 9.24
N VAL A 157 -20.54 23.83 8.91
CA VAL A 157 -19.96 25.04 8.30
C VAL A 157 -19.17 24.68 7.02
N ASN A 158 -17.87 24.42 7.13
CA ASN A 158 -16.96 24.14 6.02
C ASN A 158 -16.24 22.79 6.13
N CYS A 159 -16.67 21.93 7.04
CA CYS A 159 -16.11 20.59 7.24
C CYS A 159 -17.24 19.54 7.20
N ARG A 160 -16.99 18.41 6.56
CA ARG A 160 -17.90 17.27 6.50
C ARG A 160 -17.11 15.98 6.65
N PRO A 161 -17.11 15.38 7.86
CA PRO A 161 -16.44 14.11 8.09
C PRO A 161 -17.06 12.98 7.26
N PHE A 162 -16.22 12.05 6.82
CA PHE A 162 -16.68 10.87 6.08
C PHE A 162 -15.82 9.64 6.38
N VAL A 163 -16.40 8.49 6.08
CA VAL A 163 -15.74 7.19 6.08
C VAL A 163 -15.90 6.57 4.69
N THR A 164 -14.87 5.94 4.20
CA THR A 164 -14.89 5.19 2.95
C THR A 164 -14.64 3.71 3.21
N LEU A 165 -15.34 2.89 2.47
CA LEU A 165 -15.21 1.45 2.48
C LEU A 165 -15.28 0.95 1.04
N GLY A 166 -14.34 0.15 0.61
CA GLY A 166 -14.37 -0.35 -0.75
C GLY A 166 -13.30 -1.37 -1.04
N GLY A 167 -13.17 -1.70 -2.29
CA GLY A 167 -12.18 -2.62 -2.78
C GLY A 167 -12.01 -2.50 -4.27
N GLY A 168 -11.05 -3.23 -4.79
CA GLY A 168 -10.76 -3.18 -6.20
C GLY A 168 -9.75 -4.21 -6.64
N VAL A 169 -9.33 -4.02 -7.87
CA VAL A 169 -8.31 -4.84 -8.51
C VAL A 169 -7.09 -3.96 -8.77
N SER A 170 -5.94 -4.52 -8.51
CA SER A 170 -4.63 -3.89 -8.74
C SER A 170 -3.87 -4.70 -9.78
N PHE A 171 -3.32 -4.02 -10.78
CA PHE A 171 -2.47 -4.60 -11.82
C PHE A 171 -1.07 -4.01 -11.70
N ASP A 172 -0.11 -4.81 -11.22
CA ASP A 172 1.29 -4.37 -11.12
C ASP A 172 2.00 -4.47 -12.47
N LEU A 173 2.30 -3.33 -13.07
CA LEU A 173 3.04 -3.21 -14.32
C LEU A 173 4.56 -3.14 -14.11
N GLY A 174 5.01 -2.97 -12.88
CA GLY A 174 6.42 -2.79 -12.55
C GLY A 174 7.26 -4.08 -12.70
N ARG A 175 6.91 -5.02 -13.57
CA ARG A 175 7.70 -6.22 -13.86
C ARG A 175 9.05 -5.85 -14.47
N SER A 176 10.15 -6.03 -13.73
CA SER A 176 11.52 -5.81 -14.18
C SER A 176 12.30 -7.12 -14.22
N LYS A 177 13.26 -7.22 -15.14
CA LYS A 177 14.17 -8.36 -15.26
C LYS A 177 15.11 -8.55 -14.05
N GLU A 178 15.29 -7.51 -13.25
CA GLU A 178 16.21 -7.46 -12.10
C GLU A 178 15.51 -7.74 -10.76
N ARG A 179 14.34 -8.38 -10.79
CA ARG A 179 13.62 -8.73 -9.56
C ARG A 179 14.20 -9.98 -8.90
N VAL A 180 14.29 -9.90 -7.59
CA VAL A 180 14.72 -11.04 -6.73
C VAL A 180 13.51 -11.91 -6.33
N ILE A 181 12.29 -11.35 -6.37
CA ILE A 181 11.04 -12.06 -6.06
C ILE A 181 10.04 -11.78 -7.16
N LEU A 182 9.50 -12.86 -7.72
CA LEU A 182 8.48 -12.77 -8.74
C LEU A 182 7.08 -12.65 -8.09
N GLN A 183 6.32 -11.65 -8.54
CA GLN A 183 4.98 -11.41 -8.05
C GLN A 183 3.95 -11.61 -9.16
N LYS A 184 2.76 -12.06 -8.76
CA LYS A 184 1.61 -12.13 -9.65
C LYS A 184 1.21 -10.72 -10.07
N MET A 185 0.78 -10.60 -11.33
CA MET A 185 0.39 -9.33 -11.94
C MET A 185 -0.89 -8.75 -11.31
N MET A 186 -1.80 -9.62 -10.84
CA MET A 186 -3.14 -9.22 -10.39
C MET A 186 -3.29 -9.45 -8.90
N ASP A 187 -3.76 -8.45 -8.19
CA ASP A 187 -4.11 -8.50 -6.77
C ASP A 187 -5.51 -7.93 -6.54
N TYR A 188 -6.24 -8.51 -5.58
CA TYR A 188 -7.51 -8.00 -5.09
C TYR A 188 -7.30 -7.41 -3.71
N PHE A 189 -7.86 -6.25 -3.49
CA PHE A 189 -7.68 -5.55 -2.23
C PHE A 189 -8.99 -4.99 -1.68
N PHE A 190 -8.96 -4.76 -0.39
CA PHE A 190 -9.99 -4.08 0.36
C PHE A 190 -9.37 -2.87 1.04
N GLU A 191 -10.10 -1.75 1.08
CA GLU A 191 -9.66 -0.52 1.71
C GLU A 191 -10.73 0.06 2.63
N VAL A 192 -10.25 0.59 3.75
CA VAL A 192 -11.05 1.45 4.62
C VAL A 192 -10.36 2.80 4.72
N GLY A 193 -11.14 3.87 4.76
CA GLY A 193 -10.62 5.22 4.89
C GLY A 193 -11.45 6.08 5.81
N ILE A 194 -10.81 7.07 6.38
CA ILE A 194 -11.45 8.14 7.14
C ILE A 194 -10.93 9.48 6.65
N GLY A 195 -11.80 10.46 6.53
CA GLY A 195 -11.42 11.77 6.03
C GLY A 195 -12.41 12.86 6.38
N CYS A 196 -12.13 14.05 5.89
CA CYS A 196 -13.01 15.19 6.03
C CYS A 196 -13.03 16.02 4.74
N ASP A 197 -14.22 16.28 4.19
CA ASP A 197 -14.39 17.22 3.10
C ASP A 197 -14.28 18.65 3.64
N LEU A 198 -13.28 19.40 3.17
CA LEU A 198 -13.06 20.80 3.49
C LEU A 198 -13.52 21.65 2.31
N TYR A 199 -14.47 22.54 2.54
CA TYR A 199 -15.07 23.38 1.50
C TYR A 199 -14.35 24.72 1.42
N PHE A 200 -13.63 24.92 0.33
CA PHE A 200 -13.04 26.20 -0.06
C PHE A 200 -13.97 26.95 -1.02
N PRO A 201 -13.76 28.23 -1.24
CA PRO A 201 -14.60 29.01 -2.17
C PRO A 201 -14.63 28.45 -3.61
N TRP A 202 -13.54 27.84 -4.05
CA TRP A 202 -13.32 27.43 -5.44
C TRP A 202 -13.28 25.92 -5.67
N PHE A 203 -12.97 25.14 -4.64
CA PHE A 203 -12.80 23.68 -4.71
C PHE A 203 -13.11 23.04 -3.36
N LYS A 204 -13.29 21.75 -3.39
CA LYS A 204 -13.40 20.90 -2.21
C LYS A 204 -12.12 20.09 -2.06
N LEU A 205 -11.48 20.17 -0.90
CA LEU A 205 -10.33 19.37 -0.55
C LEU A 205 -10.75 18.31 0.46
N ALA A 206 -10.49 17.06 0.17
CA ALA A 206 -10.80 15.96 1.09
C ALA A 206 -9.53 15.18 1.45
N PRO A 207 -8.82 15.58 2.52
CA PRO A 207 -7.77 14.74 3.09
C PRO A 207 -8.38 13.45 3.64
N GLU A 208 -7.77 12.32 3.29
CA GLU A 208 -8.26 10.99 3.63
C GLU A 208 -7.08 10.08 3.99
N LEU A 209 -7.19 9.42 5.13
CA LEU A 209 -6.26 8.35 5.54
C LEU A 209 -6.90 7.02 5.17
N ARG A 210 -6.23 6.23 4.32
CA ARG A 210 -6.67 4.92 3.85
C ARG A 210 -5.75 3.82 4.36
N TYR A 211 -6.35 2.68 4.68
CA TYR A 211 -5.64 1.45 4.97
C TYR A 211 -6.10 0.35 4.01
N ARG A 212 -5.14 -0.26 3.30
CA ARG A 212 -5.34 -1.32 2.31
C ARG A 212 -4.85 -2.64 2.84
N LEU A 213 -5.66 -3.67 2.56
CA LEU A 213 -5.34 -5.08 2.77
C LEU A 213 -5.49 -5.83 1.44
N GLY A 214 -4.42 -6.43 0.96
CA GLY A 214 -4.45 -7.39 -0.15
C GLY A 214 -4.89 -8.77 0.35
N PHE A 215 -5.74 -9.44 -0.41
CA PHE A 215 -6.24 -10.76 -0.06
C PHE A 215 -5.46 -11.88 -0.71
N ASN A 216 -4.92 -11.65 -1.90
CA ASN A 216 -4.24 -12.67 -2.65
C ASN A 216 -2.83 -12.92 -2.11
N ASN A 217 -2.41 -14.17 -2.22
CA ASN A 217 -0.99 -14.46 -2.20
C ASN A 217 -0.37 -13.99 -3.51
N VAL A 218 0.33 -12.85 -3.46
CA VAL A 218 0.99 -12.26 -4.63
C VAL A 218 2.32 -12.92 -4.97
N LEU A 219 2.79 -13.86 -4.14
CA LEU A 219 3.99 -14.65 -4.42
C LEU A 219 3.73 -15.61 -5.57
N THR A 220 4.64 -15.64 -6.56
CA THR A 220 4.66 -16.69 -7.58
C THR A 220 5.49 -17.86 -7.06
N PRO A 221 4.91 -19.10 -6.98
CA PRO A 221 5.65 -20.28 -6.54
C PRO A 221 6.85 -20.57 -7.45
N THR A 222 7.94 -21.10 -6.89
CA THR A 222 9.17 -21.43 -7.62
C THR A 222 8.92 -22.36 -8.81
N ALA A 223 7.98 -23.29 -8.67
CA ALA A 223 7.61 -24.21 -9.77
C ALA A 223 7.00 -23.51 -10.99
N ASP A 224 6.42 -22.34 -10.82
CA ASP A 224 5.79 -21.55 -11.88
C ASP A 224 6.73 -20.44 -12.40
N CYS A 225 7.80 -20.12 -11.66
CA CYS A 225 8.77 -19.09 -12.05
C CYS A 225 9.47 -19.40 -13.41
N GLU A 226 9.68 -20.68 -13.72
CA GLU A 226 10.32 -21.10 -14.98
C GLU A 226 9.42 -20.91 -16.20
N LYS A 227 8.10 -20.83 -16.00
CA LYS A 227 7.11 -20.69 -17.08
C LYS A 227 6.81 -19.23 -17.41
N GLU A 228 7.28 -18.31 -16.59
CA GLU A 228 7.06 -16.89 -16.80
C GLU A 228 7.95 -16.34 -17.92
N GLU A 229 7.50 -15.26 -18.56
CA GLU A 229 8.24 -14.61 -19.67
C GLU A 229 9.64 -14.14 -19.25
N TRP A 230 9.81 -13.83 -17.96
CA TRP A 230 11.07 -13.39 -17.33
C TRP A 230 11.35 -14.25 -16.10
N PRO A 231 11.89 -15.48 -16.26
CA PRO A 231 12.17 -16.36 -15.14
C PRO A 231 13.25 -15.78 -14.24
N LEU A 232 13.12 -16.02 -12.94
CA LEU A 232 14.16 -15.67 -11.97
C LEU A 232 15.41 -16.51 -12.24
N PRO A 233 16.63 -15.96 -12.01
CA PRO A 233 17.84 -16.77 -11.94
C PRO A 233 17.68 -17.87 -10.88
N ALA A 234 18.15 -19.08 -11.19
CA ALA A 234 18.06 -20.21 -10.26
C ALA A 234 18.74 -19.92 -8.90
N ASP A 235 19.68 -18.99 -8.89
CA ASP A 235 20.41 -18.55 -7.72
C ASP A 235 19.54 -17.70 -6.76
N ASP A 236 18.40 -17.18 -7.20
CA ASP A 236 17.51 -16.32 -6.40
C ASP A 236 16.26 -17.06 -5.89
N TYR A 237 16.05 -18.32 -6.25
CA TYR A 237 14.90 -19.12 -5.82
C TYR A 237 14.78 -19.26 -4.30
N PHE A 238 15.89 -19.23 -3.58
CA PHE A 238 15.88 -19.35 -2.13
C PHE A 238 15.12 -18.20 -1.44
N TYR A 239 15.06 -17.00 -2.02
CA TYR A 239 14.26 -15.89 -1.50
C TYR A 239 12.77 -16.18 -1.59
N THR A 240 12.34 -16.81 -2.67
CA THR A 240 10.95 -17.23 -2.89
C THR A 240 10.58 -18.42 -2.01
N ASP A 241 11.47 -19.40 -1.88
CA ASP A 241 11.26 -20.64 -1.12
C ASP A 241 11.19 -20.39 0.40
N ALA A 242 11.77 -19.29 0.89
CA ALA A 242 11.67 -18.88 2.28
C ALA A 242 10.29 -18.31 2.65
N LEU A 243 9.44 -18.04 1.66
CA LEU A 243 8.13 -17.43 1.82
C LEU A 243 7.03 -18.44 1.54
N SER A 244 6.03 -18.53 2.43
CA SER A 244 4.81 -19.28 2.21
C SER A 244 3.75 -18.38 1.57
N ARG A 245 3.62 -17.16 2.07
CA ARG A 245 2.62 -16.20 1.61
C ARG A 245 3.14 -14.77 1.67
N LEU A 246 2.79 -14.00 0.65
CA LEU A 246 3.10 -12.59 0.55
C LEU A 246 1.81 -11.83 0.23
N THR A 247 1.44 -10.87 1.07
CA THR A 247 0.26 -10.02 0.86
C THR A 247 0.65 -8.55 0.83
N ASN A 248 -0.05 -7.76 0.02
CA ASN A 248 0.17 -6.33 -0.05
C ASN A 248 -0.57 -5.62 1.08
N GLN A 249 0.16 -4.75 1.80
CA GLN A 249 -0.40 -3.85 2.80
C GLN A 249 0.05 -2.43 2.51
N GLN A 250 -0.84 -1.46 2.71
CA GLN A 250 -0.55 -0.07 2.41
C GLN A 250 -1.32 0.86 3.33
N ILE A 251 -0.65 1.91 3.80
CA ILE A 251 -1.28 3.06 4.43
C ILE A 251 -1.06 4.25 3.51
N SER A 252 -2.14 4.96 3.16
CA SER A 252 -2.06 6.10 2.24
C SER A 252 -2.67 7.33 2.88
N LEU A 253 -1.98 8.45 2.77
CA LEU A 253 -2.54 9.77 3.01
C LEU A 253 -2.87 10.41 1.67
N VAL A 254 -4.15 10.51 1.36
CA VAL A 254 -4.64 10.96 0.06
C VAL A 254 -5.32 12.32 0.18
N PHE A 255 -4.98 13.22 -0.72
CA PHE A 255 -5.61 14.52 -0.87
C PHE A 255 -6.47 14.50 -2.13
N ASN A 256 -7.78 14.54 -1.94
CA ASN A 256 -8.76 14.53 -3.03
C ASN A 256 -9.19 15.96 -3.33
N PHE A 257 -9.12 16.36 -4.58
CA PHE A 257 -9.51 17.68 -5.08
C PHE A 257 -10.71 17.53 -5.99
N GLU A 258 -11.85 18.11 -5.59
CA GLU A 258 -13.13 18.05 -6.29
C GLU A 258 -13.74 19.44 -6.54
#